data_ed67e5aae7e0b0cd33922ef4124b8e2b
#
_entry.id   ed67e5aae7e0b0cd33922ef4124b8e2b
#
_cell.length_a   1.000
_cell.length_b   1.000
_cell.length_c   1.000
_cell.angle_alpha   90.00
_cell.angle_beta   90.00
_cell.angle_gamma   90.00
#
_symmetry.space_group_name_H-M   'P 1'
#
loop_
_entity.id
_entity.type
_entity.pdbx_description
1 polymer ?
#
loop_
_entity_poly.entity_id
_entity_poly.type
_entity_poly.pdbx_seq_one_letter_code
_entity_poly.pdbx_strand_id
1 'polypeptide(L)'
;MVSQVTKVINKEGFHMRPANMFVKEMTAFQSDVHLILNGKDINAKSIMNIMAGCIKCGSELEVRADGPDEKEALEKAVSLIESGLGEA
;
A
#
# COMPACT_ATOMS: atom_id res chain seq x y z
N MET A 1 6.89 15.20 -1.98
CA MET A 1 6.04 14.02 -2.25
C MET A 1 6.65 13.17 -3.36
N VAL A 2 6.64 11.86 -3.15
CA VAL A 2 7.12 10.90 -4.15
C VAL A 2 6.02 9.90 -4.46
N SER A 3 6.02 9.31 -5.65
CA SER A 3 5.01 8.33 -6.02
C SER A 3 5.55 7.32 -7.00
N GLN A 4 4.90 6.16 -7.07
CA GLN A 4 5.25 5.11 -8.03
C GLN A 4 4.03 4.23 -8.26
N VAL A 5 3.82 3.82 -9.51
CA VAL A 5 2.77 2.88 -9.86
C VAL A 5 3.29 1.46 -9.66
N THR A 6 2.49 0.60 -9.07
CA THR A 6 2.81 -0.80 -8.88
C THR A 6 1.54 -1.64 -9.04
N LYS A 7 1.70 -2.95 -9.01
CA LYS A 7 0.61 -3.87 -9.25
C LYS A 7 0.54 -4.93 -8.16
N VAL A 8 -0.68 -5.23 -7.72
CA VAL A 8 -0.91 -6.27 -6.72
C VAL A 8 -0.84 -7.63 -7.40
N ILE A 9 0.04 -8.50 -6.92
CA ILE A 9 0.28 -9.78 -7.56
C ILE A 9 -0.19 -10.99 -6.74
N ASN A 10 -0.43 -10.81 -5.44
CA ASN A 10 -0.88 -11.92 -4.60
C ASN A 10 -2.35 -12.24 -4.89
N LYS A 11 -2.66 -13.52 -4.82
CA LYS A 11 -3.92 -14.09 -5.29
C LYS A 11 -5.16 -13.41 -4.70
N GLU A 12 -5.14 -13.09 -3.42
CA GLU A 12 -6.28 -12.54 -2.71
C GLU A 12 -6.21 -11.03 -2.48
N GLY A 13 -5.17 -10.39 -3.01
CA GLY A 13 -5.01 -8.95 -2.88
C GLY A 13 -4.84 -8.52 -1.43
N PHE A 14 -5.39 -7.36 -1.11
CA PHE A 14 -5.33 -6.80 0.25
C PHE A 14 -6.47 -7.31 1.12
N HIS A 15 -6.48 -8.61 1.43
CA HIS A 15 -7.44 -9.11 2.42
C HIS A 15 -6.88 -8.83 3.83
N MET A 16 -7.58 -9.30 4.86
CA MET A 16 -7.31 -8.88 6.25
C MET A 16 -5.85 -9.08 6.68
N ARG A 17 -5.26 -10.25 6.40
CA ARG A 17 -3.91 -10.55 6.86
C ARG A 17 -2.85 -9.64 6.25
N PRO A 18 -2.74 -9.53 4.91
CA PRO A 18 -1.74 -8.63 4.33
C PRO A 18 -2.06 -7.16 4.59
N ALA A 19 -3.33 -6.78 4.74
CA ALA A 19 -3.69 -5.41 5.09
C ALA A 19 -3.16 -5.05 6.46
N ASN A 20 -3.32 -5.93 7.45
CA ASN A 20 -2.79 -5.71 8.79
C ASN A 20 -1.26 -5.56 8.77
N MET A 21 -0.58 -6.43 8.06
CA MET A 21 0.89 -6.38 7.96
C MET A 21 1.33 -5.09 7.29
N PHE A 22 0.67 -4.72 6.18
CA PHE A 22 1.02 -3.53 5.42
C PHE A 22 0.83 -2.26 6.26
N VAL A 23 -0.30 -2.13 6.95
CA VAL A 23 -0.57 -0.99 7.82
C VAL A 23 0.47 -0.89 8.93
N LYS A 24 0.83 -2.02 9.53
CA LYS A 24 1.84 -2.05 10.59
C LYS A 24 3.18 -1.53 10.07
N GLU A 25 3.59 -1.98 8.87
CA GLU A 25 4.84 -1.51 8.28
C GLU A 25 4.78 -0.02 7.95
N MET A 26 3.66 0.44 7.41
CA MET A 26 3.53 1.85 7.03
C MET A 26 3.47 2.77 8.24
N THR A 27 2.90 2.33 9.36
CA THR A 27 2.85 3.17 10.56
C THR A 27 4.21 3.40 11.20
N ALA A 28 5.22 2.63 10.82
CA ALA A 28 6.59 2.84 11.28
C ALA A 28 7.22 4.11 10.66
N PHE A 29 6.66 4.60 9.57
CA PHE A 29 7.17 5.81 8.90
C PHE A 29 6.38 7.04 9.35
N GLN A 30 7.06 8.19 9.36
CA GLN A 30 6.42 9.46 9.71
C GLN A 30 5.63 10.04 8.55
N SER A 31 6.02 9.71 7.33
CA SER A 31 5.36 10.22 6.12
C SER A 31 3.95 9.68 5.99
N ASP A 32 3.08 10.48 5.37
CA ASP A 32 1.77 10.00 4.97
C ASP A 32 1.95 9.11 3.75
N VAL A 33 1.24 7.98 3.73
CA VAL A 33 1.29 7.04 2.62
C VAL A 33 -0.13 6.78 2.14
N HIS A 34 -0.34 6.90 0.83
CA HIS A 34 -1.65 6.72 0.22
C HIS A 34 -1.56 5.75 -0.95
N LEU A 35 -2.61 4.98 -1.13
CA LEU A 35 -2.77 4.10 -2.28
C LEU A 35 -3.89 4.66 -3.14
N ILE A 36 -3.59 4.97 -4.39
CA ILE A 36 -4.59 5.55 -5.30
C ILE A 36 -5.04 4.46 -6.26
N LEU A 37 -6.31 4.08 -6.17
CA LEU A 37 -6.90 3.04 -7.01
C LEU A 37 -8.08 3.63 -7.76
N ASN A 38 -7.96 3.76 -9.09
CA ASN A 38 -9.02 4.28 -9.95
C ASN A 38 -9.57 5.61 -9.45
N GLY A 39 -8.66 6.50 -9.03
CA GLY A 39 -9.03 7.81 -8.51
C GLY A 39 -9.44 7.83 -7.04
N LYS A 40 -9.54 6.68 -6.40
CA LYS A 40 -9.83 6.59 -4.97
C LYS A 40 -8.56 6.74 -4.16
N ASP A 41 -8.60 7.63 -3.19
CA ASP A 41 -7.49 7.86 -2.27
C ASP A 41 -7.70 6.99 -1.03
N ILE A 42 -6.83 6.01 -0.84
CA ILE A 42 -6.90 5.06 0.27
C ILE A 42 -5.73 5.34 1.22
N ASN A 43 -6.03 5.60 2.49
CA ASN A 43 -5.01 5.83 3.49
C ASN A 43 -4.32 4.51 3.82
N ALA A 44 -3.03 4.40 3.51
CA ALA A 44 -2.27 3.17 3.70
C ALA A 44 -2.03 2.82 5.17
N LYS A 45 -2.30 3.74 6.08
CA LYS A 45 -2.16 3.51 7.52
C LYS A 45 -3.49 3.15 8.19
N SER A 46 -4.54 2.95 7.40
CA SER A 46 -5.87 2.62 7.92
C SER A 46 -6.35 1.30 7.35
N ILE A 47 -6.49 0.30 8.22
CA ILE A 47 -7.00 -1.01 7.83
C ILE A 47 -8.40 -0.88 7.23
N MET A 48 -9.26 -0.07 7.85
CA MET A 48 -10.63 0.13 7.37
C MET A 48 -10.66 0.72 5.98
N ASN A 49 -9.79 1.71 5.71
CA ASN A 49 -9.70 2.32 4.38
C ASN A 49 -9.26 1.31 3.33
N ILE A 50 -8.24 0.51 3.65
CA ILE A 50 -7.72 -0.50 2.72
C ILE A 50 -8.80 -1.54 2.42
N MET A 51 -9.49 -2.02 3.45
CA MET A 51 -10.54 -3.03 3.27
C MET A 51 -11.70 -2.46 2.46
N ALA A 52 -12.09 -1.22 2.72
CA ALA A 52 -13.18 -0.56 1.98
C ALA A 52 -12.80 -0.33 0.51
N GLY A 53 -11.51 -0.24 0.21
CA GLY A 53 -11.04 -0.03 -1.15
C GLY A 53 -11.16 -1.24 -2.05
N CYS A 54 -11.35 -2.44 -1.49
CA CYS A 54 -11.50 -3.68 -2.26
C CYS A 54 -10.37 -3.90 -3.26
N ILE A 55 -9.14 -3.77 -2.79
CA ILE A 55 -7.96 -3.92 -3.65
C ILE A 55 -7.72 -5.40 -3.93
N LYS A 56 -7.79 -5.78 -5.20
CA LYS A 56 -7.73 -7.18 -5.63
C LYS A 56 -6.44 -7.48 -6.39
N CYS A 57 -6.15 -8.77 -6.57
CA CYS A 57 -5.06 -9.21 -7.43
C CYS A 57 -5.23 -8.62 -8.84
N GLY A 58 -4.14 -8.11 -9.39
CA GLY A 58 -4.16 -7.46 -10.69
C GLY A 58 -4.44 -5.97 -10.66
N SER A 59 -4.80 -5.43 -9.49
CA SER A 59 -5.05 -4.00 -9.36
C SER A 59 -3.76 -3.21 -9.55
N GLU A 60 -3.82 -2.16 -10.35
CA GLU A 60 -2.74 -1.19 -10.45
C GLU A 60 -2.97 -0.08 -9.44
N LEU A 61 -1.96 0.20 -8.65
CA LEU A 61 -2.03 1.23 -7.62
C LEU A 61 -0.95 2.27 -7.85
N GLU A 62 -1.29 3.53 -7.59
CA GLU A 62 -0.26 4.54 -7.43
C GLU A 62 -0.02 4.68 -5.93
N VAL A 63 1.22 4.43 -5.50
CA VAL A 63 1.63 4.62 -4.11
C VAL A 63 2.21 6.02 -3.99
N ARG A 64 1.69 6.82 -3.07
CA ARG A 64 2.18 8.17 -2.80
C ARG A 64 2.67 8.26 -1.37
N ALA A 65 3.82 8.88 -1.17
CA ALA A 65 4.36 9.14 0.16
C ALA A 65 4.80 10.60 0.26
N ASP A 66 4.50 11.22 1.39
CA ASP A 66 4.79 12.64 1.60
C ASP A 66 5.20 12.86 3.04
N GLY A 67 6.45 13.28 3.25
CA GLY A 67 6.97 13.54 4.58
C GLY A 67 8.48 13.38 4.66
N PRO A 68 9.03 13.42 5.89
CA PRO A 68 10.49 13.43 6.08
C PRO A 68 11.19 12.14 5.65
N ASP A 69 10.49 10.99 5.70
CA ASP A 69 11.04 9.70 5.28
C ASP A 69 10.28 9.13 4.08
N GLU A 70 9.80 10.01 3.20
CA GLU A 70 8.92 9.61 2.10
C GLU A 70 9.57 8.61 1.14
N LYS A 71 10.87 8.72 0.89
CA LYS A 71 11.55 7.81 -0.03
C LYS A 71 11.59 6.39 0.52
N GLU A 72 11.96 6.26 1.79
CA GLU A 72 12.01 4.96 2.46
C GLU A 72 10.61 4.35 2.55
N ALA A 73 9.60 5.18 2.86
CA ALA A 73 8.23 4.72 2.95
C ALA A 73 7.73 4.20 1.60
N LEU A 74 8.02 4.94 0.53
CA LEU A 74 7.61 4.53 -0.81
C LEU A 74 8.30 3.23 -1.22
N GLU A 75 9.60 3.12 -1.02
CA GLU A 75 10.35 1.92 -1.35
C GLU A 75 9.82 0.71 -0.60
N LYS A 76 9.55 0.87 0.69
CA LYS A 76 9.01 -0.23 1.49
C LYS A 76 7.63 -0.65 1.01
N ALA A 77 6.75 0.31 0.75
CA ALA A 77 5.40 0.02 0.28
C ALA A 77 5.41 -0.73 -1.05
N VAL A 78 6.18 -0.23 -2.02
CA VAL A 78 6.28 -0.85 -3.34
C VAL A 78 6.89 -2.25 -3.24
N SER A 79 7.95 -2.40 -2.44
CA SER A 79 8.60 -3.69 -2.23
C SER A 79 7.63 -4.71 -1.64
N LEU A 80 6.85 -4.32 -0.63
CA LEU A 80 5.86 -5.21 -0.02
C LEU A 80 4.81 -5.66 -1.02
N ILE A 81 4.29 -4.71 -1.81
CA ILE A 81 3.25 -5.02 -2.80
C ILE A 81 3.81 -5.93 -3.89
N GLU A 82 5.00 -5.62 -4.40
CA GLU A 82 5.60 -6.38 -5.50
C GLU A 82 6.09 -7.76 -5.07
N SER A 83 6.33 -7.95 -3.79
CA SER A 83 6.72 -9.27 -3.26
C SER A 83 5.52 -10.15 -2.91
N GLY A 84 4.30 -9.68 -3.18
CA GLY A 84 3.08 -10.43 -2.90
C GLY A 84 2.55 -10.28 -1.49
N LEU A 85 2.95 -9.21 -0.79
CA LEU A 85 2.47 -8.90 0.56
C LEU A 85 2.71 -10.05 1.54
N GLY A 86 3.82 -10.76 1.35
CA GLY A 86 4.17 -11.87 2.21
C GLY A 86 3.47 -13.18 1.90
N GLU A 87 2.69 -13.21 0.82
CA GLU A 87 1.88 -14.39 0.46
C GLU A 87 2.30 -15.07 -0.82
N ALA A 88 3.22 -14.48 -1.56
CA ALA A 88 3.64 -15.02 -2.86
C ALA A 88 4.54 -16.25 -2.71
#